data_62ecb74a43104da38cbf566e57cb75e7
#
_entry.id   62ecb74a43104da38cbf566e57cb75e7
#
_cell.length_a   1.000
_cell.length_b   1.000
_cell.length_c   1.000
_cell.angle_alpha   90.00
_cell.angle_beta   90.00
_cell.angle_gamma   90.00
#
_symmetry.space_group_name_H-M   'P 1'
#
loop_
_entity.id
_entity.type
_entity.pdbx_description
1 polymer ?
#
loop_
_entity_poly.entity_id
_entity_poly.type
_entity_poly.pdbx_seq_one_letter_code
_entity_poly.pdbx_strand_id
1 'polypeptide(L)'
;MKKNKFISKAKSVLLSVVGVMDNDCPTVEEKMRDILMNDLKEAKREYFCAQQFYECVEDEDCVEYAIAQLNASRAKVGWISKQIKKLNEEIKNNE
;
A
#
# COMPACT_ATOMS: atom_id res chain seq x y z
N MET A 1 -11.12 -15.98 -7.46
CA MET A 1 -11.36 -14.59 -7.15
C MET A 1 -10.05 -13.84 -7.06
N LYS A 2 -9.96 -12.76 -7.83
CA LYS A 2 -8.70 -12.04 -7.97
C LYS A 2 -8.23 -11.39 -6.68
N LYS A 3 -9.15 -10.81 -5.92
CA LYS A 3 -8.76 -10.16 -4.66
C LYS A 3 -8.30 -11.16 -3.61
N ASN A 4 -8.89 -12.34 -3.58
CA ASN A 4 -8.48 -13.38 -2.64
C ASN A 4 -7.11 -13.92 -3.01
N LYS A 5 -6.80 -13.90 -4.30
CA LYS A 5 -5.51 -14.37 -4.78
C LYS A 5 -4.37 -13.50 -4.25
N PHE A 6 -4.58 -12.18 -4.25
CA PHE A 6 -3.58 -11.25 -3.72
C PHE A 6 -3.37 -11.50 -2.22
N ILE A 7 -4.44 -11.59 -1.47
CA ILE A 7 -4.36 -11.77 -0.01
C ILE A 7 -3.72 -13.11 0.32
N SER A 8 -4.11 -14.15 -0.41
CA SER A 8 -3.57 -15.48 -0.21
C SER A 8 -2.06 -15.52 -0.45
N LYS A 9 -1.60 -14.84 -1.50
CA LYS A 9 -0.18 -14.77 -1.81
C LYS A 9 0.58 -14.00 -0.74
N ALA A 10 0.02 -12.90 -0.25
CA ALA A 10 0.64 -12.11 0.80
C ALA A 10 0.70 -12.89 2.11
N LYS A 11 -0.34 -13.64 2.42
CA LYS A 11 -0.35 -14.50 3.60
C LYS A 11 0.77 -15.53 3.54
N SER A 12 0.97 -16.12 2.37
CA SER A 12 2.01 -17.10 2.17
C SER A 12 3.39 -16.52 2.44
N VAL A 13 3.63 -15.32 1.95
CA VAL A 13 4.89 -14.62 2.16
C VAL A 13 5.08 -14.29 3.63
N LEU A 14 4.04 -13.80 4.29
CA LEU A 14 4.12 -13.46 5.71
C LEU A 14 4.37 -14.68 6.57
N LEU A 15 3.70 -15.78 6.28
CA LEU A 15 3.91 -17.01 7.03
C LEU A 15 5.32 -17.52 6.87
N SER A 16 5.90 -17.33 5.68
CA SER A 16 7.26 -17.74 5.43
C SER A 16 8.24 -16.93 6.29
N VAL A 17 7.95 -15.65 6.48
CA VAL A 17 8.82 -14.75 7.25
C VAL A 17 8.63 -14.91 8.75
N VAL A 18 7.39 -15.10 9.19
CA VAL A 18 7.06 -15.13 10.61
C VAL A 18 6.60 -16.50 11.09
N GLY A 19 6.96 -17.54 10.39
CA GLY A 19 6.44 -18.89 10.62
C GLY A 19 6.69 -19.47 11.98
N VAL A 20 7.62 -18.92 12.73
CA VAL A 20 7.95 -19.42 14.08
C VAL A 20 7.42 -18.52 15.18
N MET A 21 6.45 -17.71 14.86
CA MET A 21 5.87 -16.80 15.84
C MET A 21 5.06 -17.57 16.88
N ASP A 22 5.04 -17.03 18.08
CA ASP A 22 4.29 -17.65 19.15
C ASP A 22 2.81 -17.26 19.06
N ASN A 23 2.03 -17.75 20.05
CA ASN A 23 0.59 -17.64 20.01
C ASN A 23 0.05 -16.24 20.25
N ASP A 24 0.89 -15.33 20.73
CA ASP A 24 0.47 -13.98 21.03
C ASP A 24 0.56 -13.06 19.83
N CYS A 25 0.91 -13.58 18.68
CA CYS A 25 1.07 -12.78 17.49
C CYS A 25 -0.27 -12.35 16.91
N PRO A 26 -0.33 -11.16 16.31
CA PRO A 26 -1.53 -10.77 15.56
C PRO A 26 -1.79 -11.75 14.43
N THR A 27 -3.03 -11.78 13.96
CA THR A 27 -3.38 -12.63 12.82
C THR A 27 -2.62 -12.19 11.58
N VAL A 28 -2.58 -13.06 10.57
CA VAL A 28 -1.95 -12.75 9.31
C VAL A 28 -2.59 -11.51 8.68
N GLU A 29 -3.92 -11.43 8.78
CA GLU A 29 -4.66 -10.28 8.25
C GLU A 29 -4.24 -8.98 8.94
N GLU A 30 -4.06 -9.02 10.24
CA GLU A 30 -3.64 -7.85 10.99
C GLU A 30 -2.22 -7.43 10.62
N LYS A 31 -1.35 -8.41 10.41
CA LYS A 31 0.01 -8.13 9.97
C LYS A 31 0.03 -7.53 8.58
N MET A 32 -0.79 -8.05 7.67
CA MET A 32 -0.92 -7.50 6.34
C MET A 32 -1.42 -6.06 6.37
N ARG A 33 -2.40 -5.80 7.24
CA ARG A 33 -2.92 -4.44 7.37
C ARG A 33 -1.82 -3.49 7.82
N ASP A 34 -1.00 -3.90 8.77
CA ASP A 34 0.08 -3.07 9.27
C ASP A 34 1.10 -2.76 8.16
N ILE A 35 1.43 -3.77 7.35
CA ILE A 35 2.33 -3.58 6.23
C ILE A 35 1.75 -2.60 5.22
N LEU A 36 0.47 -2.77 4.89
CA LEU A 36 -0.20 -1.89 3.94
C LEU A 36 -0.32 -0.47 4.47
N MET A 37 -0.58 -0.32 5.76
CA MET A 37 -0.65 1.01 6.38
C MET A 37 0.70 1.71 6.28
N ASN A 38 1.77 0.97 6.47
CA ASN A 38 3.11 1.50 6.35
C ASN A 38 3.42 1.91 4.91
N ASP A 39 3.01 1.05 3.96
CA ASP A 39 3.16 1.35 2.53
C ASP A 39 2.36 2.59 2.14
N LEU A 40 1.17 2.73 2.71
CA LEU A 40 0.34 3.90 2.45
C LEU A 40 1.02 5.17 2.91
N LYS A 41 1.64 5.12 4.07
CA LYS A 41 2.36 6.26 4.63
C LYS A 41 3.48 6.68 3.68
N GLU A 42 4.23 5.72 3.17
CA GLU A 42 5.30 6.01 2.21
C GLU A 42 4.75 6.53 0.89
N ALA A 43 3.66 5.94 0.41
CA ALA A 43 3.05 6.36 -0.83
C ALA A 43 2.53 7.79 -0.75
N LYS A 44 1.96 8.16 0.39
CA LYS A 44 1.50 9.54 0.61
C LYS A 44 2.67 10.51 0.62
N ARG A 45 3.79 10.10 1.18
CA ARG A 45 5.00 10.93 1.18
C ARG A 45 5.53 11.10 -0.23
N GLU A 46 5.54 10.03 -1.01
CA GLU A 46 5.95 10.11 -2.41
C GLU A 46 5.06 11.05 -3.20
N TYR A 47 3.76 10.97 -2.95
CA TYR A 47 2.81 11.85 -3.60
C TYR A 47 3.05 13.31 -3.22
N PHE A 48 3.28 13.57 -1.95
CA PHE A 48 3.59 14.91 -1.48
C PHE A 48 4.85 15.45 -2.15
N CYS A 49 5.90 14.62 -2.24
CA CYS A 49 7.13 15.03 -2.90
C CYS A 49 6.91 15.28 -4.39
N ALA A 50 6.07 14.48 -5.03
CA ALA A 50 5.74 14.68 -6.44
C ALA A 50 5.02 16.01 -6.65
N GLN A 51 4.12 16.38 -5.73
CA GLN A 51 3.44 17.66 -5.80
C GLN A 51 4.42 18.82 -5.64
N GLN A 52 5.36 18.70 -4.71
CA GLN A 52 6.37 19.70 -4.50
C GLN A 52 7.24 19.88 -5.74
N PHE A 53 7.64 18.77 -6.33
CA PHE A 53 8.46 18.81 -7.53
C PHE A 53 7.70 19.47 -8.68
N TYR A 54 6.44 19.11 -8.85
CA TYR A 54 5.61 19.68 -9.90
C TYR A 54 5.49 21.21 -9.75
N GLU A 55 5.36 21.69 -8.51
CA GLU A 55 5.22 23.11 -8.25
C GLU A 55 6.51 23.88 -8.50
N CYS A 56 7.65 23.22 -8.39
CA CYS A 56 8.95 23.89 -8.52
C CYS A 56 9.56 23.79 -9.91
N VAL A 57 9.09 22.87 -10.73
CA VAL A 57 9.73 22.62 -12.01
C VAL A 57 9.31 23.66 -13.04
N GLU A 58 10.27 24.11 -13.85
CA GLU A 58 10.03 25.14 -14.87
C GLU A 58 10.29 24.62 -16.28
N ASP A 59 11.16 23.63 -16.40
CA ASP A 59 11.51 23.04 -17.69
C ASP A 59 10.35 22.20 -18.20
N GLU A 60 10.00 22.41 -19.46
CA GLU A 60 8.85 21.76 -20.09
C GLU A 60 8.97 20.22 -20.05
N ASP A 61 10.16 19.71 -20.34
CA ASP A 61 10.39 18.25 -20.29
C ASP A 61 10.24 17.73 -18.88
N CYS A 62 10.68 18.51 -17.91
CA CYS A 62 10.56 18.11 -16.51
C CYS A 62 9.12 18.20 -16.00
N VAL A 63 8.33 19.10 -16.58
CA VAL A 63 6.91 19.20 -16.22
C VAL A 63 6.19 17.92 -16.61
N GLU A 64 6.48 17.37 -17.78
CA GLU A 64 5.87 16.11 -18.20
C GLU A 64 6.24 14.98 -17.27
N TYR A 65 7.50 14.92 -16.87
CA TYR A 65 7.95 13.92 -15.92
C TYR A 65 7.25 14.11 -14.57
N ALA A 66 7.13 15.36 -14.12
CA ALA A 66 6.48 15.67 -12.87
C ALA A 66 5.02 15.24 -12.87
N ILE A 67 4.33 15.45 -13.99
CA ILE A 67 2.94 15.04 -14.13
C ILE A 67 2.83 13.51 -14.07
N ALA A 68 3.73 12.80 -14.72
CA ALA A 68 3.73 11.35 -14.71
C ALA A 68 3.96 10.82 -13.28
N GLN A 69 4.90 11.41 -12.57
CA GLN A 69 5.17 11.04 -11.17
C GLN A 69 3.98 11.31 -10.28
N LEU A 70 3.34 12.45 -10.49
CA LEU A 70 2.18 12.83 -9.71
C LEU A 70 1.04 11.83 -9.91
N ASN A 71 0.77 11.48 -11.15
CA ASN A 71 -0.29 10.54 -11.48
C ASN A 71 0.01 9.14 -10.95
N ALA A 72 1.27 8.71 -11.07
CA ALA A 72 1.67 7.38 -10.61
C ALA A 72 1.56 7.27 -9.09
N SER A 73 2.05 8.27 -8.35
CA SER A 73 2.00 8.23 -6.90
C SER A 73 0.56 8.34 -6.38
N ARG A 74 -0.25 9.13 -7.06
CA ARG A 74 -1.67 9.25 -6.72
C ARG A 74 -2.40 7.92 -6.89
N ALA A 75 -2.13 7.25 -8.01
CA ALA A 75 -2.72 5.94 -8.27
C ALA A 75 -2.28 4.92 -7.22
N LYS A 76 -1.03 4.98 -6.81
CA LYS A 76 -0.49 4.09 -5.80
C LYS A 76 -1.19 4.28 -4.47
N VAL A 77 -1.37 5.53 -4.05
CA VAL A 77 -2.10 5.84 -2.81
C VAL A 77 -3.52 5.28 -2.89
N GLY A 78 -4.19 5.50 -4.00
CA GLY A 78 -5.55 5.01 -4.19
C GLY A 78 -5.65 3.50 -4.13
N TRP A 79 -4.72 2.82 -4.78
CA TRP A 79 -4.72 1.36 -4.79
C TRP A 79 -4.50 0.79 -3.39
N ILE A 80 -3.49 1.29 -2.68
CA ILE A 80 -3.19 0.80 -1.34
C ILE A 80 -4.36 1.06 -0.39
N SER A 81 -4.98 2.24 -0.50
CA SER A 81 -6.13 2.58 0.34
C SER A 81 -7.28 1.60 0.12
N LYS A 82 -7.51 1.21 -1.13
CA LYS A 82 -8.56 0.24 -1.44
C LYS A 82 -8.24 -1.14 -0.84
N GLN A 83 -6.98 -1.53 -0.89
CA GLN A 83 -6.59 -2.83 -0.36
C GLN A 83 -6.75 -2.87 1.16
N ILE A 84 -6.41 -1.78 1.84
CA ILE A 84 -6.58 -1.68 3.28
C ILE A 84 -8.07 -1.79 3.64
N LYS A 85 -8.91 -1.10 2.90
CA LYS A 85 -10.33 -1.12 3.15
C LYS A 85 -10.90 -2.53 2.99
N LYS A 86 -10.51 -3.22 1.94
CA LYS A 86 -10.95 -4.58 1.71
C LYS A 86 -10.50 -5.51 2.83
N LEU A 87 -9.26 -5.35 3.25
CA LEU A 87 -8.71 -6.20 4.29
C LEU A 87 -9.39 -5.96 5.62
N ASN A 88 -9.71 -4.71 5.94
CA ASN A 88 -10.44 -4.37 7.16
C ASN A 88 -11.82 -5.01 7.16
N GLU A 89 -12.48 -5.05 6.00
CA GLU A 89 -13.76 -5.70 5.88
C GLU A 89 -13.65 -7.21 6.11
N GLU A 90 -12.59 -7.82 5.61
CA GLU A 90 -12.36 -9.24 5.83
C GLU A 90 -12.12 -9.55 7.30
N ILE A 91 -11.33 -8.71 7.97
CA ILE A 91 -11.06 -8.88 9.40
C ILE A 91 -12.37 -8.77 10.18
N LYS A 92 -13.18 -7.79 9.84
CA LYS A 92 -14.45 -7.57 10.51
C LYS A 92 -15.40 -8.75 10.30
N ASN A 93 -15.41 -9.32 9.10
CA ASN A 93 -16.30 -10.43 8.79
C ASN A 93 -15.88 -11.73 9.48
N ASN A 94 -14.63 -11.82 9.86
CA ASN A 94 -14.12 -13.01 10.54
C ASN A 94 -14.27 -12.95 12.06
N GLU A 95 -14.74 -11.83 12.57
CA GLU A 95 -15.07 -11.71 13.98
C GLU A 95 -16.47 -12.25 14.23
#